data_3b8af470fac824916d1e084377079fa8
#
_entry.id   3b8af470fac824916d1e084377079fa8
#
_cell.length_a   1.000
_cell.length_b   1.000
_cell.length_c   1.000
_cell.angle_alpha   90.00
_cell.angle_beta   90.00
_cell.angle_gamma   90.00
#
_symmetry.space_group_name_H-M   'P 1'
#
loop_
_entity.id
_entity.type
_entity.pdbx_description
1 polymer ?
#
loop_
_entity_poly.entity_id
_entity_poly.type
_entity_poly.pdbx_seq_one_letter_code
_entity_poly.pdbx_strand_id
1 'polypeptide(L)'
;MEAGESEPVPLATKTSDLGVRALSALVMLAIAGVAFWLGGPWLDGFILIVAMATYWEFARLIARIDWSGPVRLLAWVLGALYIGLGASFLIRMESVESVLFVVGAVVCVDTFAYGFGRSIGGPKIAPRISPSKTWAGLLGGIVGATVALLVWTRFSSAGATVAYRPPLDYVALVLPAAAIAVVAQAGDFFESWLKRRAGMKDSSNLIPGHGGVFDRTDGLLPVAILVGLALEVLAPHWLAG
;
A
#
# COMPACT_ATOMS: atom_id res chain seq x y z
N MET A 1 3.38 -37.54 -33.38
CA MET A 1 3.70 -36.68 -32.23
C MET A 1 4.43 -35.49 -32.80
N GLU A 2 3.67 -34.47 -33.21
CA GLU A 2 4.22 -33.22 -33.71
C GLU A 2 4.39 -32.28 -32.49
N ALA A 3 5.63 -31.88 -32.26
CA ALA A 3 5.95 -30.85 -31.27
C ALA A 3 5.44 -29.52 -31.79
N GLY A 4 4.38 -29.00 -31.14
CA GLY A 4 3.86 -27.66 -31.41
C GLY A 4 4.91 -26.61 -31.05
N GLU A 5 5.55 -26.05 -32.07
CA GLU A 5 6.37 -24.84 -31.96
C GLU A 5 5.48 -23.70 -31.47
N SER A 6 5.77 -23.19 -30.27
CA SER A 6 5.16 -21.99 -29.78
C SER A 6 5.63 -20.79 -30.59
N GLU A 7 4.74 -20.22 -31.42
CA GLU A 7 5.06 -19.00 -32.16
C GLU A 7 5.57 -17.89 -31.19
N PRO A 8 6.68 -17.23 -31.53
CA PRO A 8 7.20 -16.13 -30.72
C PRO A 8 6.23 -14.95 -30.77
N VAL A 9 5.75 -14.52 -29.60
CA VAL A 9 4.88 -13.33 -29.47
C VAL A 9 5.59 -12.11 -30.08
N PRO A 10 4.98 -11.40 -31.03
CA PRO A 10 5.62 -10.30 -31.74
C PRO A 10 6.10 -9.20 -30.79
N LEU A 11 7.34 -8.73 -30.97
CA LEU A 11 7.97 -7.66 -30.17
C LEU A 11 7.14 -6.36 -30.10
N ALA A 12 6.34 -6.08 -31.13
CA ALA A 12 5.47 -4.90 -31.19
C ALA A 12 4.37 -4.89 -30.10
N THR A 13 3.88 -6.05 -29.66
CA THR A 13 2.88 -6.14 -28.59
C THR A 13 3.49 -5.87 -27.20
N LYS A 14 4.76 -6.21 -27.00
CA LYS A 14 5.48 -5.92 -25.75
C LYS A 14 5.79 -4.44 -25.56
N THR A 15 6.14 -3.74 -26.65
CA THR A 15 6.48 -2.30 -26.59
C THR A 15 5.24 -1.43 -26.38
N SER A 16 4.08 -1.77 -26.97
CA SER A 16 2.84 -1.05 -26.77
C SER A 16 2.33 -1.16 -25.32
N ASP A 17 2.47 -2.34 -24.70
CA ASP A 17 2.10 -2.56 -23.30
C ASP A 17 3.00 -1.78 -22.33
N LEU A 18 4.30 -1.67 -22.60
CA LEU A 18 5.24 -0.87 -21.82
C LEU A 18 4.94 0.63 -21.90
N GLY A 19 4.60 1.13 -23.10
CA GLY A 19 4.21 2.54 -23.30
C GLY A 19 2.96 2.92 -22.52
N VAL A 20 1.92 2.08 -22.55
CA VAL A 20 0.68 2.28 -21.80
C VAL A 20 0.96 2.28 -20.29
N ARG A 21 1.80 1.38 -19.81
CA ARG A 21 2.20 1.34 -18.40
C ARG A 21 2.96 2.58 -17.98
N ALA A 22 3.96 3.00 -18.75
CA ALA A 22 4.73 4.20 -18.45
C ALA A 22 3.83 5.46 -18.42
N LEU A 23 2.94 5.60 -19.40
CA LEU A 23 2.01 6.74 -19.47
C LEU A 23 1.05 6.76 -18.28
N SER A 24 0.43 5.63 -17.93
CA SER A 24 -0.49 5.56 -16.78
C SER A 24 0.22 5.84 -15.46
N ALA A 25 1.48 5.37 -15.28
CA ALA A 25 2.29 5.70 -14.11
C ALA A 25 2.58 7.20 -14.02
N LEU A 26 2.97 7.83 -15.14
CA LEU A 26 3.22 9.27 -15.19
C LEU A 26 1.96 10.09 -14.86
N VAL A 27 0.80 9.71 -15.40
CA VAL A 27 -0.47 10.37 -15.11
C VAL A 27 -0.83 10.22 -13.63
N MET A 28 -0.71 9.03 -13.05
CA MET A 28 -0.97 8.83 -11.62
C MET A 28 -0.03 9.66 -10.75
N LEU A 29 1.27 9.66 -11.06
CA LEU A 29 2.26 10.45 -10.33
C LEU A 29 2.00 11.95 -10.47
N ALA A 30 1.59 12.43 -11.64
CA ALA A 30 1.25 13.83 -11.86
C ALA A 30 0.01 14.23 -11.04
N ILE A 31 -1.06 13.42 -11.06
CA ILE A 31 -2.29 13.71 -10.31
C ILE A 31 -1.99 13.70 -8.80
N ALA A 32 -1.30 12.67 -8.30
CA ALA A 32 -0.90 12.59 -6.91
C ALA A 32 0.03 13.77 -6.53
N GLY A 33 1.05 14.04 -7.36
CA GLY A 33 1.98 15.15 -7.14
C GLY A 33 1.28 16.51 -7.04
N VAL A 34 0.31 16.78 -7.91
CA VAL A 34 -0.51 18.01 -7.83
C VAL A 34 -1.33 18.05 -6.54
N ALA A 35 -1.96 16.94 -6.15
CA ALA A 35 -2.74 16.87 -4.90
C ALA A 35 -1.85 17.14 -3.68
N PHE A 36 -0.67 16.53 -3.61
CA PHE A 36 0.31 16.77 -2.55
C PHE A 36 0.86 18.22 -2.57
N TRP A 37 1.10 18.79 -3.75
CA TRP A 37 1.60 20.15 -3.88
C TRP A 37 0.57 21.20 -3.43
N LEU A 38 -0.70 20.98 -3.74
CA LEU A 38 -1.79 21.87 -3.31
C LEU A 38 -2.12 21.70 -1.83
N GLY A 39 -2.01 20.47 -1.29
CA GLY A 39 -2.33 20.14 0.10
C GLY A 39 -3.79 20.42 0.50
N GLY A 40 -4.05 20.45 1.82
CA GLY A 40 -5.34 20.82 2.39
C GLY A 40 -6.53 20.13 1.70
N PRO A 41 -7.62 20.87 1.38
CA PRO A 41 -8.84 20.28 0.81
C PRO A 41 -8.64 19.51 -0.51
N TRP A 42 -7.60 19.84 -1.28
CA TRP A 42 -7.28 19.16 -2.53
C TRP A 42 -6.70 17.77 -2.30
N LEU A 43 -5.82 17.65 -1.30
CA LEU A 43 -5.28 16.37 -0.88
C LEU A 43 -6.38 15.51 -0.24
N ASP A 44 -7.22 16.09 0.60
CA ASP A 44 -8.36 15.40 1.21
C ASP A 44 -9.34 14.86 0.17
N GLY A 45 -9.67 15.70 -0.83
CA GLY A 45 -10.51 15.31 -1.97
C GLY A 45 -9.89 14.18 -2.78
N PHE A 46 -8.57 14.22 -3.01
CA PHE A 46 -7.84 13.16 -3.69
C PHE A 46 -7.89 11.83 -2.88
N ILE A 47 -7.61 11.88 -1.57
CA ILE A 47 -7.69 10.71 -0.67
C ILE A 47 -9.10 10.12 -0.71
N LEU A 48 -10.16 10.93 -0.66
CA LEU A 48 -11.55 10.47 -0.73
C LEU A 48 -11.87 9.79 -2.07
N ILE A 49 -11.41 10.35 -3.19
CA ILE A 49 -11.61 9.75 -4.52
C ILE A 49 -10.91 8.38 -4.59
N VAL A 50 -9.68 8.29 -4.12
CA VAL A 50 -8.93 7.04 -4.06
C VAL A 50 -9.63 6.01 -3.16
N ALA A 51 -10.12 6.43 -1.98
CA ALA A 51 -10.86 5.57 -1.07
C ALA A 51 -12.17 5.06 -1.68
N MET A 52 -12.92 5.90 -2.38
CA MET A 52 -14.15 5.51 -3.08
C MET A 52 -13.86 4.51 -4.20
N ALA A 53 -12.81 4.74 -4.99
CA ALA A 53 -12.40 3.82 -6.04
C ALA A 53 -11.96 2.46 -5.44
N THR A 54 -11.19 2.48 -4.36
CA THR A 54 -10.76 1.29 -3.62
C THR A 54 -11.97 0.51 -3.08
N TYR A 55 -12.92 1.21 -2.48
CA TYR A 55 -14.14 0.57 -1.97
C TYR A 55 -15.00 -0.03 -3.08
N TRP A 56 -15.13 0.65 -4.21
CA TRP A 56 -15.86 0.13 -5.36
C TRP A 56 -15.23 -1.17 -5.89
N GLU A 57 -13.90 -1.24 -6.01
CA GLU A 57 -13.18 -2.46 -6.40
C GLU A 57 -13.34 -3.57 -5.36
N PHE A 58 -13.16 -3.25 -4.09
CA PHE A 58 -13.40 -4.18 -2.98
C PHE A 58 -14.82 -4.75 -3.02
N ALA A 59 -15.83 -3.89 -3.17
CA ALA A 59 -17.23 -4.32 -3.23
C ALA A 59 -17.51 -5.22 -4.43
N ARG A 60 -16.88 -4.96 -5.58
CA ARG A 60 -16.93 -5.84 -6.76
C ARG A 60 -16.29 -7.21 -6.53
N LEU A 61 -15.15 -7.27 -5.83
CA LEU A 61 -14.53 -8.54 -5.47
C LEU A 61 -15.45 -9.34 -4.56
N ILE A 62 -15.98 -8.73 -3.50
CA ILE A 62 -16.93 -9.37 -2.56
C ILE A 62 -18.20 -9.88 -3.29
N ALA A 63 -18.71 -9.13 -4.26
CA ALA A 63 -19.89 -9.54 -5.03
C ALA A 63 -19.66 -10.81 -5.87
N ARG A 64 -18.39 -11.12 -6.23
CA ARG A 64 -18.00 -12.32 -6.99
C ARG A 64 -17.77 -13.56 -6.14
N ILE A 65 -17.59 -13.38 -4.84
CA ILE A 65 -17.40 -14.51 -3.93
C ILE A 65 -18.76 -15.12 -3.62
N ASP A 66 -18.83 -16.45 -3.66
CA ASP A 66 -20.05 -17.19 -3.31
C ASP A 66 -20.25 -17.23 -1.78
N TRP A 67 -20.68 -16.10 -1.25
CA TRP A 67 -21.07 -15.93 0.14
C TRP A 67 -22.57 -15.70 0.26
N SER A 68 -23.16 -16.16 1.40
CA SER A 68 -24.55 -15.86 1.69
C SER A 68 -24.80 -14.35 1.80
N GLY A 69 -26.06 -13.92 1.54
CA GLY A 69 -26.44 -12.51 1.56
C GLY A 69 -26.01 -11.77 2.84
N PRO A 70 -26.27 -12.30 4.06
CA PRO A 70 -25.83 -11.67 5.31
C PRO A 70 -24.32 -11.54 5.44
N VAL A 71 -23.55 -12.58 5.06
CA VAL A 71 -22.08 -12.55 5.10
C VAL A 71 -21.52 -11.53 4.12
N ARG A 72 -22.10 -11.46 2.92
CA ARG A 72 -21.73 -10.47 1.91
C ARG A 72 -21.99 -9.04 2.38
N LEU A 73 -23.16 -8.80 2.98
CA LEU A 73 -23.50 -7.49 3.55
C LEU A 73 -22.53 -7.10 4.65
N LEU A 74 -22.23 -8.02 5.58
CA LEU A 74 -21.25 -7.79 6.63
C LEU A 74 -19.87 -7.46 6.05
N ALA A 75 -19.43 -8.19 5.02
CA ALA A 75 -18.15 -7.92 4.37
C ALA A 75 -18.11 -6.52 3.72
N TRP A 76 -19.19 -6.07 3.08
CA TRP A 76 -19.27 -4.72 2.53
C TRP A 76 -19.19 -3.66 3.62
N VAL A 77 -19.91 -3.84 4.74
CA VAL A 77 -19.88 -2.90 5.87
C VAL A 77 -18.48 -2.86 6.50
N LEU A 78 -17.88 -4.01 6.78
CA LEU A 78 -16.53 -4.06 7.35
C LEU A 78 -15.48 -3.48 6.40
N GLY A 79 -15.62 -3.70 5.09
CA GLY A 79 -14.76 -3.08 4.08
C GLY A 79 -14.91 -1.56 4.02
N ALA A 80 -16.14 -1.04 4.12
CA ALA A 80 -16.40 0.40 4.19
C ALA A 80 -15.76 1.02 5.46
N LEU A 81 -15.90 0.36 6.61
CA LEU A 81 -15.28 0.80 7.85
C LEU A 81 -13.74 0.77 7.78
N TYR A 82 -13.17 -0.30 7.24
CA TYR A 82 -11.72 -0.44 7.09
C TYR A 82 -11.12 0.63 6.17
N ILE A 83 -11.69 0.79 4.96
CA ILE A 83 -11.21 1.76 3.97
C ILE A 83 -11.49 3.19 4.46
N GLY A 84 -12.68 3.44 5.02
CA GLY A 84 -13.05 4.73 5.59
C GLY A 84 -12.15 5.13 6.77
N LEU A 85 -11.80 4.18 7.64
CA LEU A 85 -10.88 4.43 8.76
C LEU A 85 -9.48 4.78 8.26
N GLY A 86 -8.93 4.02 7.29
CA GLY A 86 -7.64 4.34 6.69
C GLY A 86 -7.60 5.71 6.03
N ALA A 87 -8.64 6.04 5.24
CA ALA A 87 -8.75 7.35 4.62
C ALA A 87 -8.91 8.47 5.66
N SER A 88 -9.71 8.26 6.71
CA SER A 88 -9.92 9.25 7.77
C SER A 88 -8.63 9.60 8.52
N PHE A 89 -7.77 8.60 8.80
CA PHE A 89 -6.49 8.88 9.41
C PHE A 89 -5.56 9.67 8.49
N LEU A 90 -5.53 9.38 7.18
CA LEU A 90 -4.73 10.16 6.23
C LEU A 90 -5.21 11.62 6.14
N ILE A 91 -6.53 11.86 6.12
CA ILE A 91 -7.13 13.20 6.07
C ILE A 91 -6.87 13.98 7.36
N ARG A 92 -6.90 13.31 8.51
CA ARG A 92 -6.67 13.95 9.83
C ARG A 92 -5.19 14.23 10.11
N MET A 93 -4.26 13.76 9.28
CA MET A 93 -2.85 14.13 9.40
C MET A 93 -2.67 15.61 9.03
N GLU A 94 -2.27 16.44 10.00
CA GLU A 94 -2.17 17.90 9.86
C GLU A 94 -1.20 18.37 8.79
N SER A 95 -0.20 17.56 8.43
CA SER A 95 0.81 17.95 7.47
C SER A 95 0.88 17.01 6.27
N VAL A 96 1.09 17.59 5.09
CA VAL A 96 1.41 16.86 3.86
C VAL A 96 2.62 15.94 4.07
N GLU A 97 3.59 16.36 4.90
CA GLU A 97 4.78 15.58 5.24
C GLU A 97 4.42 14.25 5.93
N SER A 98 3.42 14.26 6.82
CA SER A 98 2.97 13.04 7.53
C SER A 98 2.29 12.07 6.58
N VAL A 99 1.47 12.56 5.64
CA VAL A 99 0.87 11.71 4.60
C VAL A 99 1.94 11.15 3.67
N LEU A 100 2.91 11.99 3.26
CA LEU A 100 4.06 11.57 2.44
C LEU A 100 4.93 10.52 3.17
N PHE A 101 5.07 10.63 4.50
CA PHE A 101 5.75 9.61 5.28
C PHE A 101 5.04 8.25 5.18
N VAL A 102 3.72 8.21 5.38
CA VAL A 102 2.97 6.94 5.31
C VAL A 102 3.09 6.32 3.92
N VAL A 103 2.89 7.10 2.87
CA VAL A 103 3.04 6.64 1.48
C VAL A 103 4.48 6.19 1.21
N GLY A 104 5.46 7.00 1.58
CA GLY A 104 6.89 6.71 1.40
C GLY A 104 7.34 5.47 2.17
N ALA A 105 6.82 5.25 3.38
CA ALA A 105 7.12 4.08 4.18
C ALA A 105 6.64 2.80 3.48
N VAL A 106 5.42 2.79 2.93
CA VAL A 106 4.90 1.64 2.17
C VAL A 106 5.73 1.39 0.91
N VAL A 107 6.04 2.46 0.14
CA VAL A 107 6.91 2.34 -1.06
C VAL A 107 8.28 1.79 -0.70
N CYS A 108 8.88 2.23 0.40
CA CYS A 108 10.16 1.69 0.89
C CYS A 108 10.02 0.22 1.29
N VAL A 109 8.98 -0.14 2.05
CA VAL A 109 8.70 -1.54 2.43
C VAL A 109 8.65 -2.42 1.18
N ASP A 110 7.84 -2.05 0.18
CA ASP A 110 7.66 -2.85 -1.04
C ASP A 110 8.93 -2.94 -1.87
N THR A 111 9.64 -1.82 -2.04
CA THR A 111 10.87 -1.77 -2.83
C THR A 111 11.96 -2.66 -2.22
N PHE A 112 12.19 -2.52 -0.91
CA PHE A 112 13.19 -3.31 -0.21
C PHE A 112 12.76 -4.78 -0.06
N ALA A 113 11.47 -5.03 0.19
CA ALA A 113 10.93 -6.39 0.23
C ALA A 113 11.10 -7.11 -1.12
N TYR A 114 10.85 -6.42 -2.23
CA TYR A 114 11.09 -6.94 -3.57
C TYR A 114 12.58 -7.21 -3.80
N GLY A 115 13.45 -6.24 -3.49
CA GLY A 115 14.89 -6.36 -3.67
C GLY A 115 15.48 -7.55 -2.89
N PHE A 116 15.22 -7.62 -1.59
CA PHE A 116 15.71 -8.72 -0.73
C PHE A 116 15.08 -10.06 -1.10
N GLY A 117 13.76 -10.08 -1.34
CA GLY A 117 13.05 -11.30 -1.73
C GLY A 117 13.56 -11.90 -3.03
N ARG A 118 13.96 -11.05 -3.99
CA ARG A 118 14.52 -11.48 -5.27
C ARG A 118 15.99 -11.88 -5.17
N SER A 119 16.80 -11.14 -4.41
CA SER A 119 18.25 -11.36 -4.31
C SER A 119 18.61 -12.52 -3.40
N ILE A 120 17.94 -12.64 -2.24
CA ILE A 120 18.21 -13.66 -1.23
C ILE A 120 17.30 -14.88 -1.44
N GLY A 121 16.03 -14.65 -1.82
CA GLY A 121 15.04 -15.72 -2.00
C GLY A 121 14.64 -16.40 -0.69
N GLY A 122 14.59 -17.72 -0.67
CA GLY A 122 14.30 -18.52 0.51
C GLY A 122 12.83 -18.90 0.70
N PRO A 123 12.43 -19.33 1.91
CA PRO A 123 11.10 -19.86 2.17
C PRO A 123 10.01 -18.81 1.95
N LYS A 124 8.89 -19.27 1.38
CA LYS A 124 7.71 -18.44 1.15
C LYS A 124 6.87 -18.32 2.42
N ILE A 125 6.28 -17.14 2.66
CA ILE A 125 5.43 -16.91 3.83
C ILE A 125 4.08 -17.63 3.66
N ALA A 126 3.40 -17.40 2.54
CA ALA A 126 2.08 -17.96 2.26
C ALA A 126 1.95 -18.37 0.77
N PRO A 127 2.52 -19.53 0.35
CA PRO A 127 2.59 -19.91 -1.06
C PRO A 127 1.24 -20.00 -1.77
N ARG A 128 0.18 -20.37 -1.05
CA ARG A 128 -1.18 -20.52 -1.59
C ARG A 128 -1.88 -19.19 -1.87
N ILE A 129 -1.49 -18.10 -1.21
CA ILE A 129 -2.09 -16.77 -1.32
C ILE A 129 -1.22 -15.91 -2.25
N SER A 130 0.05 -15.76 -1.90
CA SER A 130 1.03 -14.96 -2.64
C SER A 130 2.34 -15.73 -2.79
N PRO A 131 2.59 -16.38 -3.94
CA PRO A 131 3.78 -17.22 -4.13
C PRO A 131 5.08 -16.42 -4.27
N SER A 132 5.03 -15.11 -4.40
CA SER A 132 6.21 -14.24 -4.52
C SER A 132 6.77 -13.78 -3.16
N LYS A 133 5.96 -13.70 -2.10
CA LYS A 133 6.36 -13.17 -0.79
C LYS A 133 7.23 -14.16 0.00
N THR A 134 8.41 -13.71 0.45
CA THR A 134 9.42 -14.49 1.18
C THR A 134 9.72 -13.90 2.54
N TRP A 135 10.25 -14.70 3.46
CA TRP A 135 10.75 -14.22 4.76
C TRP A 135 11.91 -13.23 4.58
N ALA A 136 12.81 -13.47 3.62
CA ALA A 136 13.87 -12.51 3.28
C ALA A 136 13.28 -11.18 2.80
N GLY A 137 12.18 -11.23 2.03
CA GLY A 137 11.44 -10.03 1.63
C GLY A 137 10.87 -9.27 2.82
N LEU A 138 10.30 -9.95 3.83
CA LEU A 138 9.82 -9.29 5.04
C LEU A 138 10.95 -8.57 5.78
N LEU A 139 12.12 -9.21 5.94
CA LEU A 139 13.29 -8.57 6.54
C LEU A 139 13.72 -7.34 5.74
N GLY A 140 13.73 -7.44 4.40
CA GLY A 140 13.97 -6.30 3.53
C GLY A 140 12.96 -5.18 3.75
N GLY A 141 11.67 -5.52 3.89
CA GLY A 141 10.62 -4.55 4.21
C GLY A 141 10.85 -3.82 5.54
N ILE A 142 11.33 -4.54 6.58
CA ILE A 142 11.70 -3.92 7.86
C ILE A 142 12.86 -2.92 7.67
N VAL A 143 13.87 -3.27 6.89
CA VAL A 143 14.96 -2.34 6.54
C VAL A 143 14.41 -1.13 5.81
N GLY A 144 13.51 -1.31 4.83
CA GLY A 144 12.88 -0.22 4.10
C GLY A 144 12.06 0.71 5.00
N ALA A 145 11.25 0.16 5.90
CA ALA A 145 10.51 0.95 6.88
C ALA A 145 11.44 1.70 7.86
N THR A 146 12.55 1.08 8.27
CA THR A 146 13.56 1.73 9.11
C THR A 146 14.18 2.93 8.40
N VAL A 147 14.53 2.78 7.11
CA VAL A 147 15.03 3.88 6.28
C VAL A 147 13.99 5.01 6.18
N ALA A 148 12.73 4.69 5.92
CA ALA A 148 11.66 5.70 5.86
C ALA A 148 11.51 6.47 7.19
N LEU A 149 11.52 5.77 8.32
CA LEU A 149 11.48 6.38 9.66
C LEU A 149 12.70 7.26 9.93
N LEU A 150 13.90 6.81 9.55
CA LEU A 150 15.12 7.61 9.69
C LEU A 150 15.06 8.89 8.85
N VAL A 151 14.62 8.80 7.60
CA VAL A 151 14.44 9.96 6.73
C VAL A 151 13.44 10.92 7.35
N TRP A 152 12.28 10.40 7.75
CA TRP A 152 11.23 11.23 8.34
C TRP A 152 11.68 11.94 9.63
N THR A 153 12.31 11.23 10.57
CA THR A 153 12.82 11.80 11.82
C THR A 153 13.95 12.81 11.63
N ARG A 154 14.67 12.73 10.51
CA ARG A 154 15.80 13.65 10.22
C ARG A 154 15.40 14.89 9.45
N PHE A 155 14.44 14.79 8.54
CA PHE A 155 14.17 15.82 7.54
C PHE A 155 12.79 16.46 7.67
N SER A 156 11.81 15.83 8.34
CA SER A 156 10.50 16.45 8.53
C SER A 156 10.47 17.32 9.78
N SER A 157 9.77 18.45 9.70
CA SER A 157 9.48 19.31 10.85
C SER A 157 8.68 18.56 11.90
N ALA A 158 7.73 17.73 11.44
CA ALA A 158 6.94 16.84 12.25
C ALA A 158 7.78 15.75 12.94
N GLY A 159 8.68 15.10 12.21
CA GLY A 159 9.61 14.10 12.76
C GLY A 159 10.56 14.67 13.81
N ALA A 160 10.96 15.93 13.67
CA ALA A 160 11.85 16.60 14.63
C ALA A 160 11.21 16.82 16.01
N THR A 161 9.89 16.94 16.10
CA THR A 161 9.16 17.09 17.36
C THR A 161 8.85 15.75 18.04
N VAL A 162 8.68 14.68 17.27
CA VAL A 162 8.52 13.30 17.79
C VAL A 162 9.89 12.75 18.23
N ALA A 163 10.95 13.10 17.52
CA ALA A 163 12.33 12.81 17.92
C ALA A 163 12.79 13.82 18.97
N TYR A 164 12.26 13.75 20.21
CA TYR A 164 12.96 14.37 21.35
C TYR A 164 14.38 13.82 21.38
N ARG A 165 15.35 14.72 21.17
CA ARG A 165 16.77 14.40 20.98
C ARG A 165 17.51 14.12 22.30
N PRO A 166 17.57 12.89 22.74
CA PRO A 166 18.83 12.24 23.06
C PRO A 166 19.32 11.43 21.85
N PRO A 167 20.54 10.89 21.84
CA PRO A 167 21.05 10.19 20.66
C PRO A 167 20.00 9.20 20.19
N LEU A 168 19.59 9.30 18.91
CA LEU A 168 18.61 8.44 18.28
C LEU A 168 18.92 7.00 18.67
N ASP A 169 18.07 6.40 19.49
CA ASP A 169 18.16 4.98 19.74
C ASP A 169 17.65 4.28 18.47
N TYR A 170 18.59 4.01 17.55
CA TYR A 170 18.31 3.33 16.29
C TYR A 170 17.62 1.99 16.53
N VAL A 171 17.85 1.36 17.67
CA VAL A 171 17.19 0.11 18.08
C VAL A 171 15.73 0.36 18.35
N ALA A 172 15.35 1.50 18.94
CA ALA A 172 13.97 1.86 19.20
C ALA A 172 13.17 2.08 17.89
N LEU A 173 13.82 2.38 16.76
CA LEU A 173 13.14 2.51 15.46
C LEU A 173 12.84 1.17 14.79
N VAL A 174 13.53 0.11 15.14
CA VAL A 174 13.33 -1.20 14.50
C VAL A 174 11.96 -1.79 14.82
N LEU A 175 11.46 -1.62 16.04
CA LEU A 175 10.16 -2.16 16.44
C LEU A 175 8.99 -1.51 15.67
N PRO A 176 8.85 -0.18 15.62
CA PRO A 176 7.82 0.45 14.78
C PRO A 176 8.02 0.17 13.29
N ALA A 177 9.27 0.09 12.79
CA ALA A 177 9.54 -0.32 11.41
C ALA A 177 9.06 -1.74 11.12
N ALA A 178 9.30 -2.67 12.03
CA ALA A 178 8.80 -4.04 11.92
C ALA A 178 7.27 -4.09 11.91
N ALA A 179 6.62 -3.30 12.76
CA ALA A 179 5.16 -3.19 12.77
C ALA A 179 4.62 -2.66 11.44
N ILE A 180 5.22 -1.58 10.89
CA ILE A 180 4.85 -1.03 9.57
C ILE A 180 5.02 -2.10 8.48
N ALA A 181 6.16 -2.77 8.42
CA ALA A 181 6.43 -3.77 7.38
C ALA A 181 5.49 -4.98 7.46
N VAL A 182 5.22 -5.48 8.68
CA VAL A 182 4.29 -6.61 8.89
C VAL A 182 2.88 -6.21 8.49
N VAL A 183 2.43 -5.03 8.90
CA VAL A 183 1.07 -4.55 8.63
C VAL A 183 0.89 -4.24 7.14
N ALA A 184 1.87 -3.63 6.47
CA ALA A 184 1.85 -3.44 5.01
C ALA A 184 1.71 -4.78 4.28
N GLN A 185 2.55 -5.75 4.62
CA GLN A 185 2.47 -7.09 3.99
C GLN A 185 1.18 -7.84 4.33
N ALA A 186 0.60 -7.62 5.51
CA ALA A 186 -0.70 -8.19 5.87
C ALA A 186 -1.82 -7.64 4.96
N GLY A 187 -1.78 -6.34 4.63
CA GLY A 187 -2.68 -5.72 3.66
C GLY A 187 -2.60 -6.38 2.28
N ASP A 188 -1.38 -6.53 1.74
CA ASP A 188 -1.14 -7.24 0.47
C ASP A 188 -1.65 -8.69 0.50
N PHE A 189 -1.43 -9.41 1.62
CA PHE A 189 -1.95 -10.77 1.77
C PHE A 189 -3.46 -10.80 1.81
N PHE A 190 -4.09 -9.87 2.52
CA PHE A 190 -5.54 -9.74 2.59
C PHE A 190 -6.14 -9.51 1.20
N GLU A 191 -5.62 -8.55 0.46
CA GLU A 191 -6.04 -8.25 -0.91
C GLU A 191 -5.82 -9.45 -1.85
N SER A 192 -4.64 -10.05 -1.81
CA SER A 192 -4.33 -11.25 -2.58
C SER A 192 -5.29 -12.41 -2.28
N TRP A 193 -5.63 -12.62 -1.00
CA TRP A 193 -6.60 -13.63 -0.58
C TRP A 193 -7.99 -13.35 -1.13
N LEU A 194 -8.47 -12.10 -1.07
CA LEU A 194 -9.76 -11.71 -1.67
C LEU A 194 -9.79 -11.97 -3.17
N LYS A 195 -8.75 -11.58 -3.90
CA LYS A 195 -8.64 -11.81 -5.36
C LYS A 195 -8.71 -13.31 -5.69
N ARG A 196 -7.99 -14.15 -4.94
CA ARG A 196 -8.05 -15.61 -5.14
C ARG A 196 -9.43 -16.18 -4.87
N ARG A 197 -10.11 -15.71 -3.82
CA ARG A 197 -11.49 -16.08 -3.51
C ARG A 197 -12.48 -15.64 -4.57
N ALA A 198 -12.28 -14.48 -5.16
CA ALA A 198 -13.10 -13.95 -6.25
C ALA A 198 -12.76 -14.54 -7.64
N GLY A 199 -11.75 -15.43 -7.74
CA GLY A 199 -11.27 -15.97 -9.02
C GLY A 199 -10.58 -14.94 -9.89
N MET A 200 -10.04 -13.86 -9.29
CA MET A 200 -9.42 -12.74 -9.99
C MET A 200 -7.92 -12.69 -9.75
N LYS A 201 -7.18 -12.09 -10.68
CA LYS A 201 -5.76 -11.81 -10.51
C LYS A 201 -5.53 -10.37 -10.03
N ASP A 202 -6.23 -9.43 -10.63
CA ASP A 202 -6.16 -8.00 -10.32
C ASP A 202 -7.54 -7.54 -9.82
N SER A 203 -7.61 -6.51 -8.96
CA SER A 203 -8.88 -6.02 -8.40
C SER A 203 -9.77 -5.41 -9.48
N SER A 204 -9.16 -4.76 -10.47
CA SER A 204 -9.81 -4.23 -11.68
C SER A 204 -8.80 -3.94 -12.78
N ASN A 205 -9.26 -3.28 -13.87
CA ASN A 205 -8.42 -2.70 -14.90
C ASN A 205 -8.59 -1.16 -14.94
N LEU A 206 -8.88 -0.54 -13.80
CA LEU A 206 -9.13 0.89 -13.73
C LEU A 206 -7.87 1.69 -14.10
N ILE A 207 -6.70 1.16 -13.77
CA ILE A 207 -5.42 1.77 -14.15
C ILE A 207 -4.82 0.94 -15.29
N PRO A 208 -4.82 1.46 -16.54
CA PRO A 208 -4.34 0.72 -17.70
C PRO A 208 -2.91 0.19 -17.50
N GLY A 209 -2.74 -1.12 -17.60
CA GLY A 209 -1.44 -1.80 -17.43
C GLY A 209 -0.95 -1.95 -15.99
N HIS A 210 -1.67 -1.39 -14.98
CA HIS A 210 -1.28 -1.44 -13.56
C HIS A 210 -2.31 -2.12 -12.65
N GLY A 211 -3.43 -2.59 -13.18
CA GLY A 211 -4.48 -3.22 -12.37
C GLY A 211 -5.44 -2.19 -11.76
N GLY A 212 -5.88 -2.43 -10.55
CA GLY A 212 -6.80 -1.56 -9.84
C GLY A 212 -6.14 -0.59 -8.87
N VAL A 213 -6.95 0.29 -8.31
CA VAL A 213 -6.60 1.22 -7.24
C VAL A 213 -6.39 0.46 -5.94
N PHE A 214 -7.21 -0.57 -5.66
CA PHE A 214 -7.05 -1.41 -4.49
C PHE A 214 -5.71 -2.14 -4.49
N ASP A 215 -5.24 -2.61 -5.67
CA ASP A 215 -3.90 -3.20 -5.85
C ASP A 215 -2.74 -2.22 -5.51
N ARG A 216 -3.04 -0.93 -5.27
CA ARG A 216 -2.07 0.14 -4.94
C ARG A 216 -2.24 0.68 -3.53
N THR A 217 -3.36 0.38 -2.90
CA THR A 217 -3.69 0.90 -1.57
C THR A 217 -3.78 -0.20 -0.51
N ASP A 218 -3.58 -1.45 -0.90
CA ASP A 218 -3.67 -2.64 -0.05
C ASP A 218 -2.74 -2.61 1.17
N GLY A 219 -1.47 -2.24 0.98
CA GLY A 219 -0.52 -2.01 2.08
C GLY A 219 -0.68 -0.63 2.73
N LEU A 220 -1.15 0.38 1.96
CA LEU A 220 -1.26 1.75 2.45
C LEU A 220 -2.33 1.91 3.54
N LEU A 221 -3.52 1.35 3.33
CA LEU A 221 -4.65 1.48 4.26
C LEU A 221 -4.33 0.97 5.67
N PRO A 222 -3.81 -0.26 5.86
CA PRO A 222 -3.52 -0.75 7.20
C PRO A 222 -2.34 -0.02 7.84
N VAL A 223 -1.36 0.46 7.07
CA VAL A 223 -0.28 1.30 7.60
C VAL A 223 -0.80 2.66 8.03
N ALA A 224 -1.71 3.27 7.26
CA ALA A 224 -2.35 4.53 7.65
C ALA A 224 -3.12 4.39 8.97
N ILE A 225 -3.84 3.29 9.17
CA ILE A 225 -4.52 2.99 10.44
C ILE A 225 -3.51 2.82 11.57
N LEU A 226 -2.45 2.04 11.36
CA LEU A 226 -1.41 1.80 12.37
C LEU A 226 -0.75 3.11 12.80
N VAL A 227 -0.29 3.91 11.84
CA VAL A 227 0.41 5.17 12.11
C VAL A 227 -0.56 6.19 12.72
N GLY A 228 -1.78 6.29 12.21
CA GLY A 228 -2.80 7.18 12.76
C GLY A 228 -3.11 6.86 14.22
N LEU A 229 -3.36 5.59 14.57
CA LEU A 229 -3.57 5.17 15.95
C LEU A 229 -2.34 5.42 16.84
N ALA A 230 -1.12 5.18 16.32
CA ALA A 230 0.10 5.46 17.05
C ALA A 230 0.24 6.96 17.36
N LEU A 231 -0.09 7.83 16.42
CA LEU A 231 -0.07 9.28 16.61
C LEU A 231 -1.15 9.74 17.61
N GLU A 232 -2.36 9.19 17.57
CA GLU A 232 -3.41 9.49 18.55
C GLU A 232 -3.00 9.16 19.99
N VAL A 233 -2.29 8.04 20.17
CA VAL A 233 -1.89 7.58 21.51
C VAL A 233 -0.62 8.28 22.01
N LEU A 234 0.38 8.45 21.13
CA LEU A 234 1.72 8.95 21.51
C LEU A 234 1.85 10.47 21.39
N ALA A 235 1.05 11.11 20.55
CA ALA A 235 1.10 12.52 20.28
C ALA A 235 -0.29 13.07 19.93
N PRO A 236 -1.26 13.08 20.88
CA PRO A 236 -2.65 13.43 20.60
C PRO A 236 -2.84 14.86 20.08
N HIS A 237 -1.87 15.77 20.29
CA HIS A 237 -1.87 17.12 19.75
C HIS A 237 -1.65 17.20 18.22
N TRP A 238 -1.24 16.11 17.58
CA TRP A 238 -1.01 16.03 16.12
C TRP A 238 -2.29 15.79 15.30
N LEU A 239 -3.37 15.44 15.97
CA LEU A 239 -4.68 15.17 15.38
C LEU A 239 -5.77 16.12 15.88
N ALA A 240 -5.42 17.04 16.80
CA ALA A 240 -6.29 18.05 17.36
C ALA A 240 -6.06 19.39 16.65
N GLY A 241 -6.45 19.47 15.37
CA GLY A 241 -6.54 20.70 14.60
C GLY A 241 -7.96 21.27 14.61
#